data_45e57c64fd593063bc4f763647092900
#
_entry.id   45e57c64fd593063bc4f763647092900
#
_cell.length_a   1.000
_cell.length_b   1.000
_cell.length_c   1.000
_cell.angle_alpha   90.00
_cell.angle_beta   90.00
_cell.angle_gamma   90.00
#
_symmetry.space_group_name_H-M   'P 1'
#
loop_
_entity.id
_entity.type
_entity.pdbx_description
1 polymer ?
#
loop_
_entity_poly.entity_id
_entity_poly.type
_entity_poly.pdbx_seq_one_letter_code
_entity_poly.pdbx_strand_id
1 'polypeptide(L)'
;MTTFWSKRRTTGKHRQVKKHYTQMTLQEKKQCVKLLQDTVNKHKYLELSSHCKTKIKNKINFSKLVGFIFKSNNAPFNIIEFNITDFHGEKQRRIIFKSPTIVTIEGVSSYQYLVINLEDGTIITTYYNGITDTHKTLDLDYYDANLTIK
;
A
#
# COMPACT_ATOMS: atom_id res chain seq x y z
N MET A 1 9.13 -18.04 20.62
CA MET A 1 7.97 -17.33 20.06
C MET A 1 8.42 -16.01 19.44
N THR A 2 8.00 -15.75 18.22
CA THR A 2 8.31 -14.50 17.54
C THR A 2 7.45 -13.38 18.10
N THR A 3 8.07 -12.36 18.66
CA THR A 3 7.33 -11.20 19.19
C THR A 3 6.97 -10.25 18.05
N PHE A 4 6.03 -9.34 18.30
CA PHE A 4 5.67 -8.28 17.36
C PHE A 4 6.92 -7.55 16.84
N TRP A 5 7.88 -7.26 17.72
CA TRP A 5 9.06 -6.48 17.37
C TRP A 5 10.14 -7.28 16.62
N SER A 6 10.15 -8.61 16.73
CA SER A 6 11.15 -9.43 16.06
C SER A 6 10.97 -9.49 14.55
N LYS A 7 9.76 -9.21 14.04
CA LYS A 7 9.45 -9.12 12.60
C LYS A 7 9.52 -7.70 12.07
N ARG A 8 9.89 -6.75 12.90
CA ARG A 8 9.90 -5.35 12.52
C ARG A 8 11.18 -5.00 11.78
N ARG A 9 11.01 -4.35 10.61
CA ARG A 9 12.13 -3.82 9.85
C ARG A 9 12.45 -2.41 10.34
N THR A 10 13.73 -2.12 10.53
CA THR A 10 14.21 -0.79 10.91
C THR A 10 14.98 -0.18 9.75
N THR A 11 14.58 1.02 9.32
CA THR A 11 15.29 1.80 8.31
C THR A 11 15.47 3.21 8.86
N GLY A 12 16.66 3.51 9.39
CA GLY A 12 16.92 4.80 10.01
C GLY A 12 15.95 5.10 11.15
N LYS A 13 15.10 6.11 10.97
CA LYS A 13 14.13 6.55 11.99
C LYS A 13 12.81 5.78 11.95
N HIS A 14 12.63 4.89 10.99
CA HIS A 14 11.37 4.20 10.78
C HIS A 14 11.46 2.74 11.16
N ARG A 15 10.46 2.27 11.88
CA ARG A 15 10.30 0.87 12.23
C ARG A 15 8.99 0.39 11.66
N GLN A 16 9.03 -0.77 11.01
CA GLN A 16 7.84 -1.33 10.36
C GLN A 16 7.59 -2.75 10.82
N VAL A 17 6.31 -3.07 11.01
CA VAL A 17 5.81 -4.44 10.99
C VAL A 17 4.85 -4.52 9.82
N LYS A 18 4.94 -5.59 9.02
CA LYS A 18 4.21 -5.66 7.76
C LYS A 18 3.79 -7.06 7.39
N LYS A 19 2.71 -7.13 6.61
CA LYS A 19 2.16 -8.38 6.09
C LYS A 19 2.02 -8.27 4.58
N HIS A 20 2.60 -9.22 3.87
CA HIS A 20 2.56 -9.28 2.41
C HIS A 20 1.26 -9.92 1.94
N TYR A 21 0.81 -9.59 0.73
CA TYR A 21 -0.45 -10.11 0.20
C TYR A 21 -0.45 -11.64 0.11
N THR A 22 0.71 -12.28 -0.10
CA THR A 22 0.82 -13.75 -0.14
C THR A 22 0.56 -14.40 1.21
N GLN A 23 0.60 -13.62 2.30
CA GLN A 23 0.32 -14.06 3.67
C GLN A 23 -1.11 -13.74 4.10
N MET A 24 -1.89 -13.10 3.24
CA MET A 24 -3.25 -12.65 3.55
C MET A 24 -4.29 -13.63 3.02
N THR A 25 -5.31 -13.87 3.83
CA THR A 25 -6.54 -14.49 3.36
C THR A 25 -7.31 -13.50 2.47
N LEU A 26 -8.30 -14.00 1.70
CA LEU A 26 -9.17 -13.11 0.94
C LEU A 26 -9.92 -12.13 1.87
N GLN A 27 -10.33 -12.61 3.04
CA GLN A 27 -11.01 -11.76 4.03
C GLN A 27 -10.12 -10.62 4.51
N GLU A 28 -8.84 -10.91 4.72
CA GLU A 28 -7.86 -9.87 5.11
C GLU A 28 -7.64 -8.85 3.99
N LYS A 29 -7.60 -9.29 2.75
CA LYS A 29 -7.51 -8.38 1.59
C LYS A 29 -8.74 -7.48 1.49
N LYS A 30 -9.93 -8.03 1.72
CA LYS A 30 -11.17 -7.25 1.78
C LYS A 30 -11.16 -6.25 2.92
N GLN A 31 -10.58 -6.63 4.06
CA GLN A 31 -10.43 -5.71 5.20
C GLN A 31 -9.50 -4.55 4.83
N CYS A 32 -8.43 -4.80 4.10
CA CYS A 32 -7.56 -3.72 3.60
C CYS A 32 -8.33 -2.74 2.72
N VAL A 33 -9.17 -3.26 1.81
CA VAL A 33 -10.01 -2.41 0.96
C VAL A 33 -10.98 -1.58 1.80
N LYS A 34 -11.57 -2.20 2.83
CA LYS A 34 -12.47 -1.49 3.76
C LYS A 34 -11.75 -0.35 4.46
N LEU A 35 -10.52 -0.56 4.90
CA LEU A 35 -9.72 0.48 5.53
C LEU A 35 -9.42 1.63 4.56
N LEU A 36 -9.14 1.33 3.29
CA LEU A 36 -8.96 2.36 2.26
C LEU A 36 -10.25 3.16 2.06
N GLN A 37 -11.39 2.47 1.98
CA GLN A 37 -12.70 3.11 1.83
C GLN A 37 -13.00 4.02 3.02
N ASP A 38 -12.73 3.56 4.25
CA ASP A 38 -12.93 4.34 5.46
C ASP A 38 -12.06 5.60 5.47
N THR A 39 -10.81 5.49 5.01
CA THR A 39 -9.91 6.64 4.90
C THR A 39 -10.42 7.67 3.90
N VAL A 40 -10.86 7.23 2.73
CA VAL A 40 -11.44 8.13 1.72
C VAL A 40 -12.70 8.80 2.27
N ASN A 41 -13.58 8.05 2.93
CA ASN A 41 -14.80 8.61 3.51
C ASN A 41 -14.52 9.64 4.60
N LYS A 42 -13.51 9.37 5.44
CA LYS A 42 -13.15 10.28 6.53
C LYS A 42 -12.52 11.57 6.04
N HIS A 43 -11.59 11.48 5.10
CA HIS A 43 -10.81 12.62 4.60
C HIS A 43 -11.37 13.24 3.32
N LYS A 44 -12.38 12.60 2.71
CA LYS A 44 -13.08 13.01 1.49
C LYS A 44 -12.26 12.89 0.21
N TYR A 45 -10.95 12.73 0.30
CA TYR A 45 -10.08 12.55 -0.86
C TYR A 45 -8.76 11.88 -0.46
N LEU A 46 -8.05 11.41 -1.48
CA LEU A 46 -6.64 11.04 -1.36
C LEU A 46 -5.81 12.14 -2.00
N GLU A 47 -4.64 12.43 -1.45
CA GLU A 47 -3.76 13.45 -2.03
C GLU A 47 -2.30 13.01 -2.01
N LEU A 48 -1.52 13.57 -2.92
CA LEU A 48 -0.09 13.31 -2.98
C LEU A 48 0.64 14.11 -1.90
N SER A 49 1.62 13.47 -1.24
CA SER A 49 2.55 14.20 -0.39
C SER A 49 3.38 15.17 -1.21
N SER A 50 3.97 16.18 -0.57
CA SER A 50 4.86 17.13 -1.25
C SER A 50 6.02 16.40 -1.94
N HIS A 51 6.60 15.41 -1.27
CA HIS A 51 7.66 14.59 -1.83
C HIS A 51 7.19 13.82 -3.07
N CYS A 52 6.01 13.22 -3.00
CA CYS A 52 5.43 12.46 -4.11
C CYS A 52 5.14 13.36 -5.31
N LYS A 53 4.62 14.57 -5.08
CA LYS A 53 4.32 15.54 -6.14
C LYS A 53 5.54 15.87 -6.99
N THR A 54 6.73 15.93 -6.38
CA THR A 54 7.96 16.30 -7.10
C THR A 54 8.55 15.15 -7.90
N LYS A 55 8.20 13.90 -7.57
CA LYS A 55 8.80 12.72 -8.17
C LYS A 55 7.88 11.92 -9.08
N ILE A 56 6.60 12.23 -9.10
CA ILE A 56 5.64 11.47 -9.90
C ILE A 56 5.85 11.74 -11.39
N LYS A 57 5.92 10.66 -12.18
CA LYS A 57 6.12 10.75 -13.63
C LYS A 57 4.81 10.83 -14.42
N ASN A 58 3.74 10.29 -13.85
CA ASN A 58 2.43 10.25 -14.47
C ASN A 58 1.38 10.81 -13.54
N LYS A 59 0.45 11.56 -14.11
CA LYS A 59 -0.66 12.10 -13.36
C LYS A 59 -1.61 10.98 -12.92
N ILE A 60 -1.98 10.97 -11.63
CA ILE A 60 -2.95 10.00 -11.10
C ILE A 60 -4.36 10.50 -11.39
N ASN A 61 -5.18 9.62 -11.98
CA ASN A 61 -6.61 9.86 -12.08
C ASN A 61 -7.28 9.40 -10.78
N PHE A 62 -7.44 10.34 -9.84
CA PHE A 62 -7.99 10.02 -8.52
C PHE A 62 -9.43 9.52 -8.58
N SER A 63 -10.23 10.07 -9.48
CA SER A 63 -11.62 9.62 -9.66
C SER A 63 -11.69 8.15 -10.05
N LYS A 64 -10.84 7.72 -10.98
CA LYS A 64 -10.76 6.33 -11.41
C LYS A 64 -10.23 5.42 -10.29
N LEU A 65 -9.22 5.88 -9.57
CA LEU A 65 -8.63 5.15 -8.45
C LEU A 65 -9.66 4.92 -7.34
N VAL A 66 -10.33 5.97 -6.91
CA VAL A 66 -11.36 5.90 -5.86
C VAL A 66 -12.53 5.05 -6.32
N GLY A 67 -12.97 5.22 -7.57
CA GLY A 67 -14.04 4.39 -8.14
C GLY A 67 -13.68 2.90 -8.12
N PHE A 68 -12.45 2.56 -8.43
CA PHE A 68 -11.97 1.17 -8.38
C PHE A 68 -12.00 0.62 -6.94
N ILE A 69 -11.53 1.41 -5.97
CA ILE A 69 -11.53 1.00 -4.56
C ILE A 69 -12.93 0.72 -4.05
N PHE A 70 -13.93 1.53 -4.44
CA PHE A 70 -15.29 1.39 -3.94
C PHE A 70 -16.16 0.40 -4.73
N LYS A 71 -15.92 0.23 -6.03
CA LYS A 71 -16.88 -0.47 -6.90
C LYS A 71 -16.35 -1.77 -7.48
N SER A 72 -15.02 -1.94 -7.58
CA SER A 72 -14.49 -3.12 -8.24
C SER A 72 -14.40 -4.32 -7.31
N ASN A 73 -14.88 -5.47 -7.77
CA ASN A 73 -14.69 -6.74 -7.09
C ASN A 73 -13.23 -7.19 -7.12
N ASN A 74 -12.40 -6.57 -7.95
CA ASN A 74 -10.98 -6.90 -8.07
C ASN A 74 -10.09 -6.09 -7.11
N ALA A 75 -10.62 -5.08 -6.44
CA ALA A 75 -9.83 -4.24 -5.53
C ALA A 75 -9.05 -5.05 -4.48
N PRO A 76 -9.61 -6.11 -3.86
CA PRO A 76 -8.86 -6.92 -2.91
C PRO A 76 -7.57 -7.53 -3.50
N PHE A 77 -7.57 -7.85 -4.79
CA PHE A 77 -6.40 -8.43 -5.46
C PHE A 77 -5.33 -7.40 -5.82
N ASN A 78 -5.61 -6.13 -5.61
CA ASN A 78 -4.64 -5.05 -5.81
C ASN A 78 -3.96 -4.63 -4.51
N ILE A 79 -4.31 -5.25 -3.40
CA ILE A 79 -3.61 -5.07 -2.12
C ILE A 79 -2.27 -5.81 -2.20
N ILE A 80 -1.17 -5.12 -1.94
CA ILE A 80 0.18 -5.70 -1.97
C ILE A 80 0.70 -5.91 -0.55
N GLU A 81 0.50 -4.94 0.31
CA GLU A 81 1.04 -4.98 1.67
C GLU A 81 0.21 -4.12 2.60
N PHE A 82 0.08 -4.58 3.83
CA PHE A 82 -0.37 -3.76 4.96
C PHE A 82 0.79 -3.63 5.92
N ASN A 83 1.07 -2.42 6.38
CA ASN A 83 2.09 -2.23 7.40
C ASN A 83 1.68 -1.20 8.44
N ILE A 84 2.33 -1.31 9.59
CA ILE A 84 2.27 -0.30 10.64
C ILE A 84 3.68 0.23 10.77
N THR A 85 3.85 1.52 10.50
CA THR A 85 5.13 2.20 10.56
C THR A 85 5.17 3.10 11.77
N ASP A 86 6.22 2.96 12.57
CA ASP A 86 6.49 3.90 13.66
C ASP A 86 7.33 5.05 13.09
N PHE A 87 6.70 6.20 12.95
CA PHE A 87 7.31 7.40 12.39
C PHE A 87 7.44 8.43 13.50
N HIS A 88 8.65 8.58 14.04
CA HIS A 88 8.93 9.54 15.14
C HIS A 88 7.99 9.37 16.34
N GLY A 89 7.70 8.13 16.72
CA GLY A 89 6.83 7.84 17.85
C GLY A 89 5.34 7.73 17.50
N GLU A 90 4.95 8.12 16.30
CA GLU A 90 3.57 7.97 15.84
C GLU A 90 3.43 6.74 14.96
N LYS A 91 2.43 5.93 15.26
CA LYS A 91 2.13 4.74 14.46
C LYS A 91 1.19 5.11 13.33
N GLN A 92 1.62 4.77 12.10
CA GLN A 92 0.84 4.99 10.89
C GLN A 92 0.56 3.65 10.22
N ARG A 93 -0.72 3.38 9.98
CA ARG A 93 -1.12 2.25 9.15
C ARG A 93 -0.98 2.67 7.69
N ARG A 94 -0.35 1.82 6.90
CA ARG A 94 -0.12 2.09 5.48
C ARG A 94 -0.52 0.88 4.66
N ILE A 95 -1.05 1.12 3.47
CA ILE A 95 -1.32 0.07 2.50
C ILE A 95 -0.56 0.41 1.22
N ILE A 96 0.11 -0.61 0.68
CA ILE A 96 0.64 -0.54 -0.68
C ILE A 96 -0.43 -1.11 -1.59
N PHE A 97 -0.90 -0.30 -2.53
CA PHE A 97 -2.00 -0.63 -3.43
C PHE A 97 -1.53 -0.51 -4.88
N LYS A 98 -1.82 -1.54 -5.67
CA LYS A 98 -1.53 -1.53 -7.10
C LYS A 98 -2.64 -0.78 -7.84
N SER A 99 -2.29 0.32 -8.51
CA SER A 99 -3.24 1.07 -9.33
C SER A 99 -3.80 0.16 -10.44
N PRO A 100 -5.08 0.28 -10.79
CA PRO A 100 -5.66 -0.50 -11.89
C PRO A 100 -5.17 -0.05 -13.27
N THR A 101 -4.47 1.08 -13.36
CA THR A 101 -4.02 1.65 -14.62
C THR A 101 -2.62 1.15 -14.98
N ILE A 102 -2.48 0.66 -16.22
CA ILE A 102 -1.17 0.30 -16.77
C ILE A 102 -0.60 1.53 -17.46
N VAL A 103 0.66 1.83 -17.21
CA VAL A 103 1.39 2.93 -17.82
C VAL A 103 2.66 2.41 -18.45
N THR A 104 3.17 3.12 -19.46
CA THR A 104 4.45 2.78 -20.09
C THR A 104 5.53 3.64 -19.48
N ILE A 105 6.53 3.01 -18.85
CA ILE A 105 7.68 3.67 -18.25
C ILE A 105 8.92 3.15 -18.96
N GLU A 106 9.63 4.05 -19.65
CA GLU A 106 10.87 3.71 -20.38
C GLU A 106 10.68 2.50 -21.32
N GLY A 107 9.54 2.47 -22.02
CA GLY A 107 9.22 1.40 -22.96
C GLY A 107 8.67 0.13 -22.33
N VAL A 108 8.51 0.09 -20.99
CA VAL A 108 8.01 -1.10 -20.26
C VAL A 108 6.61 -0.85 -19.77
N SER A 109 5.67 -1.76 -20.11
CA SER A 109 4.32 -1.73 -19.53
C SER A 109 4.41 -2.01 -18.04
N SER A 110 3.87 -1.11 -17.23
CA SER A 110 4.06 -1.13 -15.78
C SER A 110 2.76 -0.82 -15.04
N TYR A 111 2.64 -1.35 -13.82
CA TYR A 111 1.68 -0.86 -12.86
C TYR A 111 2.33 0.19 -11.98
N GLN A 112 1.54 1.16 -11.58
CA GLN A 112 1.93 2.12 -10.55
C GLN A 112 1.48 1.58 -9.20
N TYR A 113 2.40 1.60 -8.23
CA TYR A 113 2.13 1.20 -6.85
C TYR A 113 2.07 2.44 -5.99
N LEU A 114 1.10 2.47 -5.08
CA LEU A 114 0.82 3.62 -4.24
C LEU A 114 1.00 3.23 -2.78
N VAL A 115 1.79 3.97 -2.03
CA VAL A 115 1.91 3.80 -0.59
C VAL A 115 0.99 4.81 0.07
N ILE A 116 -0.11 4.35 0.64
CA ILE A 116 -1.20 5.19 1.16
C ILE A 116 -1.18 5.17 2.68
N ASN A 117 -1.09 6.35 3.29
CA ASN A 117 -1.22 6.50 4.73
C ASN A 117 -2.70 6.53 5.09
N LEU A 118 -3.15 5.53 5.87
CA LEU A 118 -4.55 5.42 6.25
C LEU A 118 -4.98 6.47 7.28
N GLU A 119 -4.04 7.09 7.98
CA GLU A 119 -4.38 8.06 9.02
C GLU A 119 -4.80 9.41 8.43
N ASP A 120 -4.29 9.78 7.26
CA ASP A 120 -4.57 11.09 6.67
C ASP A 120 -4.95 11.08 5.19
N GLY A 121 -4.95 9.90 4.54
CA GLY A 121 -5.28 9.80 3.12
C GLY A 121 -4.16 10.27 2.18
N THR A 122 -2.95 10.44 2.68
CA THR A 122 -1.82 10.89 1.87
C THR A 122 -1.19 9.72 1.12
N ILE A 123 -0.95 9.88 -0.17
CA ILE A 123 -0.09 9.00 -0.94
C ILE A 123 1.34 9.44 -0.69
N ILE A 124 2.05 8.67 0.14
CA ILE A 124 3.38 9.04 0.65
C ILE A 124 4.40 8.98 -0.47
N THR A 125 4.32 7.94 -1.29
CA THR A 125 5.21 7.74 -2.42
C THR A 125 4.56 6.82 -3.44
N THR A 126 5.11 6.83 -4.65
CA THR A 126 4.72 5.90 -5.72
C THR A 126 5.95 5.30 -6.34
N TYR A 127 5.80 4.11 -6.90
CA TYR A 127 6.83 3.48 -7.72
C TYR A 127 6.18 2.66 -8.82
N TYR A 128 6.99 2.22 -9.79
CA TYR A 128 6.52 1.49 -10.96
C TYR A 128 7.26 0.18 -11.07
N ASN A 129 6.52 -0.89 -11.38
CA ASN A 129 7.10 -2.19 -11.69
C ASN A 129 6.45 -2.76 -12.94
N GLY A 130 7.22 -3.49 -13.75
CA GLY A 130 6.70 -4.16 -14.93
C GLY A 130 5.52 -5.06 -14.60
N ILE A 131 4.61 -5.23 -15.53
CA ILE A 131 3.37 -5.99 -15.32
C ILE A 131 3.62 -7.47 -15.02
N THR A 132 4.82 -7.98 -15.31
CA THR A 132 5.20 -9.37 -15.01
C THR A 132 5.71 -9.55 -13.58
N ASP A 133 5.97 -8.47 -12.85
CA ASP A 133 6.43 -8.54 -11.47
C ASP A 133 5.24 -8.86 -10.56
N THR A 134 5.28 -10.02 -9.91
CA THR A 134 4.21 -10.48 -9.03
C THR A 134 4.46 -10.16 -7.55
N HIS A 135 5.61 -9.56 -7.22
CA HIS A 135 6.02 -9.31 -5.82
C HIS A 135 6.09 -10.57 -4.96
N LYS A 136 6.34 -11.75 -5.58
CA LYS A 136 6.41 -13.02 -4.84
C LYS A 136 7.80 -13.38 -4.35
N THR A 137 8.84 -12.75 -4.90
CA THR A 137 10.25 -13.09 -4.62
C THR A 137 10.83 -12.32 -3.46
N LEU A 138 9.99 -11.80 -2.57
CA LEU A 138 10.42 -11.05 -1.40
C LEU A 138 10.91 -11.97 -0.29
N ASP A 139 11.83 -11.47 0.52
CA ASP A 139 12.27 -12.17 1.73
C ASP A 139 11.19 -12.00 2.81
N LEU A 140 10.34 -13.00 2.95
CA LEU A 140 9.22 -12.97 3.89
C LEU A 140 9.64 -13.05 5.35
N ASP A 141 10.94 -13.25 5.64
CA ASP A 141 11.45 -13.21 7.02
C ASP A 141 11.29 -11.82 7.65
N TYR A 142 11.20 -10.78 6.83
CA TYR A 142 10.94 -9.42 7.30
C TYR A 142 9.44 -9.11 7.49
N TYR A 143 8.56 -10.08 7.23
CA TYR A 143 7.11 -9.90 7.30
C TYR A 143 6.52 -10.74 8.43
N ASP A 144 5.48 -10.22 9.06
CA ASP A 144 4.74 -10.92 10.12
C ASP A 144 3.42 -11.48 9.57
N ALA A 145 3.38 -12.79 9.33
CA ALA A 145 2.19 -13.46 8.83
C ALA A 145 1.01 -13.41 9.83
N ASN A 146 1.29 -13.12 11.11
CA ASN A 146 0.28 -13.06 12.17
C ASN A 146 -0.20 -11.62 12.45
N LEU A 147 0.29 -10.63 11.70
CA LEU A 147 -0.15 -9.26 11.88
C LEU A 147 -1.66 -9.14 11.60
N THR A 148 -2.39 -8.57 12.55
CA THR A 148 -3.82 -8.32 12.39
C THR A 148 -4.05 -7.06 11.58
N ILE A 149 -4.95 -7.15 10.60
CA ILE A 149 -5.32 -6.02 9.75
C ILE A 149 -6.53 -5.32 10.34
N LYS A 150 -6.29 -4.13 10.83
CA LYS A 150 -7.34 -3.32 11.46
C LYS A 150 -7.02 -1.83 11.44
#